data_33fd88c1c8592f0b929222bf718e3f1b
#
_entry.id   33fd88c1c8592f0b929222bf718e3f1b
#
_cell.length_a   1.000
_cell.length_b   1.000
_cell.length_c   1.000
_cell.angle_alpha   90.00
_cell.angle_beta   90.00
_cell.angle_gamma   90.00
#
_symmetry.space_group_name_H-M   'P 1'
#
loop_
_entity.id
_entity.type
_entity.pdbx_description
1 polymer ?
#
loop_
_entity_poly.entity_id
_entity_poly.type
_entity_poly.pdbx_seq_one_letter_code
_entity_poly.pdbx_strand_id
1 'polypeptide(L)'
;GELMIDLFNRLGYDAWTLGNHDFDWGPEKLDALLDRSASPVLTANIERGGARPGGFDGAWKRVLPWTMKDVGGFRIAVIGLITPGLPFWLPPDLLGGTEATDPAAALAAAVKEARSARADAVVVTGHMGWRFNDDYANPVRSILRDVDGVDVYLAGHSHQNQPSWTLHDVLCSQASYHGIHCGRIDLTFDMDSRKLVDRRAFTILMDDRFEPDPAVMA
;
A
#
# COMPACT_ATOMS: atom_id res chain seq x y z
N GLY A 1 5.26 -12.77 -11.47
CA GLY A 1 4.13 -12.44 -10.60
C GLY A 1 3.69 -13.61 -9.74
N GLU A 2 3.43 -14.81 -10.32
CA GLU A 2 2.86 -15.96 -9.57
C GLU A 2 3.70 -16.36 -8.36
N LEU A 3 5.01 -16.53 -8.53
CA LEU A 3 5.92 -16.84 -7.44
C LEU A 3 5.84 -15.81 -6.29
N MET A 4 5.69 -14.53 -6.62
CA MET A 4 5.59 -13.49 -5.59
C MET A 4 4.28 -13.60 -4.81
N ILE A 5 3.17 -13.90 -5.48
CA ILE A 5 1.89 -14.11 -4.80
C ILE A 5 1.94 -15.36 -3.91
N ASP A 6 2.60 -16.44 -4.38
CA ASP A 6 2.80 -17.65 -3.57
C ASP A 6 3.63 -17.36 -2.31
N LEU A 7 4.67 -16.54 -2.45
CA LEU A 7 5.46 -16.09 -1.29
C LEU A 7 4.64 -15.22 -0.34
N PHE A 8 3.85 -14.27 -0.83
CA PHE A 8 2.96 -13.48 0.01
C PHE A 8 1.97 -14.35 0.78
N ASN A 9 1.35 -15.32 0.10
CA ASN A 9 0.45 -16.28 0.72
C ASN A 9 1.15 -17.12 1.80
N ARG A 10 2.36 -17.61 1.50
CA ARG A 10 3.15 -18.42 2.41
C ARG A 10 3.64 -17.64 3.63
N LEU A 11 4.07 -16.39 3.44
CA LEU A 11 4.51 -15.50 4.50
C LEU A 11 3.34 -14.92 5.32
N GLY A 12 2.11 -15.16 4.89
CA GLY A 12 0.92 -14.67 5.59
C GLY A 12 0.78 -13.16 5.55
N TYR A 13 1.03 -12.55 4.40
CA TYR A 13 0.84 -11.11 4.23
C TYR A 13 -0.60 -10.70 4.61
N ASP A 14 -0.74 -9.66 5.42
CA ASP A 14 -2.04 -9.13 5.81
C ASP A 14 -2.73 -8.35 4.69
N ALA A 15 -1.95 -7.75 3.80
CA ALA A 15 -2.39 -7.07 2.59
C ALA A 15 -1.19 -6.74 1.70
N TRP A 16 -1.44 -6.43 0.43
CA TRP A 16 -0.46 -5.83 -0.48
C TRP A 16 -1.15 -4.81 -1.39
N THR A 17 -0.37 -3.94 -2.03
CA THR A 17 -0.88 -2.81 -2.82
C THR A 17 -0.42 -2.94 -4.26
N LEU A 18 -1.32 -2.65 -5.22
CA LEU A 18 -0.98 -2.65 -6.64
C LEU A 18 0.04 -1.56 -6.97
N GLY A 19 0.99 -1.91 -7.84
CA GLY A 19 1.91 -0.98 -8.49
C GLY A 19 1.69 -0.95 -10.01
N ASN A 20 2.36 -0.02 -10.70
CA ASN A 20 2.26 0.08 -12.15
C ASN A 20 2.74 -1.20 -12.87
N HIS A 21 3.75 -1.88 -12.35
CA HIS A 21 4.29 -3.11 -12.93
C HIS A 21 3.40 -4.34 -12.79
N ASP A 22 2.35 -4.29 -11.96
CA ASP A 22 1.36 -5.37 -11.89
C ASP A 22 0.51 -5.46 -13.17
N PHE A 23 0.48 -4.39 -13.96
CA PHE A 23 -0.23 -4.31 -15.23
C PHE A 23 0.63 -4.67 -16.47
N ASP A 24 1.94 -4.83 -16.33
CA ASP A 24 2.87 -5.04 -17.46
C ASP A 24 2.51 -6.24 -18.37
N TRP A 25 1.82 -7.22 -17.82
CA TRP A 25 1.48 -8.47 -18.49
C TRP A 25 0.01 -8.55 -18.95
N GLY A 26 -0.70 -7.42 -18.83
CA GLY A 26 -2.09 -7.30 -19.25
C GLY A 26 -3.12 -7.84 -18.25
N PRO A 27 -4.41 -7.59 -18.54
CA PRO A 27 -5.50 -7.81 -17.59
C PRO A 27 -5.70 -9.29 -17.22
N GLU A 28 -5.59 -10.22 -18.17
CA GLU A 28 -5.80 -11.65 -17.89
C GLU A 28 -4.76 -12.18 -16.89
N LYS A 29 -3.50 -11.71 -17.01
CA LYS A 29 -2.46 -12.12 -16.07
C LYS A 29 -2.67 -11.51 -14.71
N LEU A 30 -3.06 -10.25 -14.65
CA LEU A 30 -3.38 -9.59 -13.38
C LEU A 30 -4.60 -10.26 -12.70
N ASP A 31 -5.65 -10.56 -13.44
CA ASP A 31 -6.81 -11.30 -12.94
C ASP A 31 -6.40 -12.63 -12.29
N ALA A 32 -5.52 -13.40 -12.94
CA ALA A 32 -5.00 -14.65 -12.40
C ALA A 32 -4.18 -14.45 -11.11
N LEU A 33 -3.41 -13.37 -10.99
CA LEU A 33 -2.67 -13.04 -9.77
C LEU A 33 -3.61 -12.63 -8.63
N LEU A 34 -4.64 -11.84 -8.93
CA LEU A 34 -5.66 -11.44 -7.96
C LEU A 34 -6.42 -12.66 -7.42
N ASP A 35 -6.84 -13.58 -8.28
CA ASP A 35 -7.52 -14.82 -7.86
C ASP A 35 -6.64 -15.72 -6.99
N ARG A 36 -5.33 -15.73 -7.25
CA ARG A 36 -4.35 -16.53 -6.50
C ARG A 36 -4.04 -15.95 -5.11
N SER A 37 -4.26 -14.65 -4.90
CA SER A 37 -3.93 -13.98 -3.63
C SER A 37 -4.84 -14.47 -2.50
N ALA A 38 -4.26 -14.90 -1.39
CA ALA A 38 -4.99 -15.20 -0.16
C ALA A 38 -5.30 -13.91 0.63
N SER A 39 -4.48 -12.87 0.46
CA SER A 39 -4.60 -11.59 1.16
C SER A 39 -5.41 -10.57 0.35
N PRO A 40 -6.06 -9.60 1.00
CA PRO A 40 -6.64 -8.45 0.32
C PRO A 40 -5.59 -7.70 -0.50
N VAL A 41 -5.99 -7.21 -1.66
CA VAL A 41 -5.20 -6.32 -2.51
C VAL A 41 -5.74 -4.91 -2.32
N LEU A 42 -4.89 -3.96 -1.98
CA LEU A 42 -5.34 -2.63 -1.59
C LEU A 42 -5.02 -1.60 -2.67
N THR A 43 -6.04 -0.88 -3.12
CA THR A 43 -5.87 0.30 -4.00
C THR A 43 -7.16 1.12 -3.99
N ALA A 44 -7.17 2.27 -3.34
CA ALA A 44 -8.37 3.09 -3.21
C ALA A 44 -8.66 3.95 -4.45
N ASN A 45 -7.61 4.35 -5.19
CA ASN A 45 -7.70 5.32 -6.27
C ASN A 45 -7.66 4.68 -7.67
N ILE A 46 -8.50 3.67 -7.89
CA ILE A 46 -8.74 3.12 -9.23
C ILE A 46 -10.23 3.01 -9.51
N GLU A 47 -10.56 3.01 -10.80
CA GLU A 47 -11.89 2.72 -11.31
C GLU A 47 -11.77 1.75 -12.50
N ARG A 48 -12.73 0.84 -12.63
CA ARG A 48 -12.81 -0.13 -13.73
C ARG A 48 -14.27 -0.34 -14.11
N GLY A 49 -14.61 -0.02 -15.37
CA GLY A 49 -15.97 -0.16 -15.87
C GLY A 49 -17.01 0.60 -15.06
N GLY A 50 -16.67 1.76 -14.51
CA GLY A 50 -17.52 2.58 -13.67
C GLY A 50 -17.67 2.09 -12.22
N ALA A 51 -17.05 0.96 -11.86
CA ALA A 51 -17.01 0.47 -10.48
C ALA A 51 -15.72 0.92 -9.76
N ARG A 52 -15.76 0.95 -8.43
CA ARG A 52 -14.64 1.30 -7.54
C ARG A 52 -14.28 0.13 -6.63
N PRO A 53 -13.11 0.17 -5.97
CA PRO A 53 -12.67 -0.88 -5.05
C PRO A 53 -13.72 -1.18 -3.97
N GLY A 54 -13.93 -2.48 -3.74
CA GLY A 54 -15.02 -2.95 -2.88
C GLY A 54 -16.34 -3.20 -3.61
N GLY A 55 -16.49 -2.72 -4.86
CA GLY A 55 -17.66 -2.96 -5.72
C GLY A 55 -17.33 -3.69 -7.03
N PHE A 56 -16.11 -4.22 -7.16
CA PHE A 56 -15.68 -4.98 -8.33
C PHE A 56 -16.19 -6.43 -8.32
N ASP A 57 -16.33 -6.99 -9.51
CA ASP A 57 -16.69 -8.39 -9.74
C ASP A 57 -15.47 -9.28 -10.06
N GLY A 58 -15.68 -10.60 -10.16
CA GLY A 58 -14.66 -11.58 -10.56
C GLY A 58 -13.44 -11.58 -9.66
N ALA A 59 -12.25 -11.65 -10.26
CA ALA A 59 -10.97 -11.59 -9.56
C ALA A 59 -10.78 -10.28 -8.79
N TRP A 60 -11.29 -9.19 -9.33
CA TRP A 60 -11.16 -7.85 -8.76
C TRP A 60 -11.96 -7.62 -7.47
N LYS A 61 -12.88 -8.51 -7.09
CA LYS A 61 -13.57 -8.47 -5.78
C LYS A 61 -12.61 -8.48 -4.58
N ARG A 62 -11.36 -8.91 -4.78
CA ARG A 62 -10.30 -8.89 -3.76
C ARG A 62 -9.63 -7.52 -3.63
N VAL A 63 -9.84 -6.63 -4.58
CA VAL A 63 -9.30 -5.28 -4.57
C VAL A 63 -10.20 -4.39 -3.72
N LEU A 64 -9.67 -3.96 -2.60
CA LEU A 64 -10.37 -3.14 -1.61
C LEU A 64 -9.69 -1.78 -1.48
N PRO A 65 -10.41 -0.72 -1.08
CA PRO A 65 -9.78 0.56 -0.81
C PRO A 65 -8.88 0.50 0.43
N TRP A 66 -9.31 -0.28 1.42
CA TRP A 66 -8.62 -0.45 2.70
C TRP A 66 -9.06 -1.74 3.40
N THR A 67 -8.31 -2.12 4.43
CA THR A 67 -8.65 -3.23 5.33
C THR A 67 -8.37 -2.85 6.79
N MET A 68 -8.95 -3.60 7.73
CA MET A 68 -8.73 -3.41 9.17
C MET A 68 -8.02 -4.63 9.75
N LYS A 69 -6.96 -4.39 10.51
CA LYS A 69 -6.23 -5.42 11.26
C LYS A 69 -6.28 -5.11 12.75
N ASP A 70 -6.63 -6.12 13.56
CA ASP A 70 -6.51 -6.03 15.02
C ASP A 70 -5.11 -6.51 15.44
N VAL A 71 -4.36 -5.64 16.09
CA VAL A 71 -3.00 -5.92 16.56
C VAL A 71 -2.89 -5.50 18.03
N GLY A 72 -2.69 -6.48 18.92
CA GLY A 72 -2.57 -6.20 20.35
C GLY A 72 -3.78 -5.48 20.98
N GLY A 73 -4.97 -5.65 20.42
CA GLY A 73 -6.20 -4.99 20.85
C GLY A 73 -6.42 -3.61 20.23
N PHE A 74 -5.54 -3.15 19.35
CA PHE A 74 -5.69 -1.91 18.58
C PHE A 74 -6.09 -2.18 17.15
N ARG A 75 -6.94 -1.34 16.59
CA ARG A 75 -7.46 -1.45 15.23
C ARG A 75 -6.64 -0.58 14.27
N ILE A 76 -5.87 -1.22 13.42
CA ILE A 76 -5.01 -0.57 12.44
C ILE A 76 -5.69 -0.66 11.06
N ALA A 77 -6.07 0.47 10.50
CA ALA A 77 -6.52 0.52 9.12
C ALA A 77 -5.32 0.61 8.19
N VAL A 78 -5.32 -0.21 7.14
CA VAL A 78 -4.33 -0.16 6.06
C VAL A 78 -5.04 0.25 4.78
N ILE A 79 -4.64 1.36 4.17
CA ILE A 79 -5.22 1.92 2.94
C ILE A 79 -4.20 1.76 1.82
N GLY A 80 -4.62 1.31 0.64
CA GLY A 80 -3.77 1.21 -0.55
C GLY A 80 -3.93 2.42 -1.48
N LEU A 81 -2.83 2.87 -2.09
CA LEU A 81 -2.83 3.85 -3.18
C LEU A 81 -1.87 3.42 -4.29
N ILE A 82 -2.28 3.65 -5.53
CA ILE A 82 -1.43 3.46 -6.71
C ILE A 82 -1.07 4.82 -7.33
N THR A 83 0.05 4.87 -8.03
CA THR A 83 0.46 6.05 -8.78
C THR A 83 -0.59 6.48 -9.81
N PRO A 84 -0.95 7.77 -9.89
CA PRO A 84 -1.81 8.28 -10.96
C PRO A 84 -1.10 8.30 -12.32
N GLY A 85 0.19 8.00 -12.36
CA GLY A 85 1.01 7.96 -13.57
C GLY A 85 0.77 6.76 -14.49
N LEU A 86 -0.14 5.83 -14.18
CA LEU A 86 -0.39 4.64 -15.00
C LEU A 86 -0.48 4.91 -16.51
N PRO A 87 -1.29 5.89 -16.99
CA PRO A 87 -1.47 6.11 -18.43
C PRO A 87 -0.25 6.69 -19.16
N PHE A 88 0.79 7.13 -18.42
CA PHE A 88 2.03 7.61 -19.02
C PHE A 88 2.99 6.49 -19.42
N TRP A 89 2.85 5.30 -18.80
CA TRP A 89 3.75 4.17 -19.02
C TRP A 89 3.05 2.98 -19.69
N LEU A 90 1.75 2.87 -19.49
CA LEU A 90 0.98 1.69 -19.85
C LEU A 90 -0.05 2.04 -20.95
N PRO A 91 -0.02 1.37 -22.09
CA PRO A 91 -1.05 1.54 -23.10
C PRO A 91 -2.40 0.99 -22.61
N PRO A 92 -3.53 1.46 -23.17
CA PRO A 92 -4.88 1.13 -22.70
C PRO A 92 -5.20 -0.38 -22.66
N ASP A 93 -4.63 -1.15 -23.57
CA ASP A 93 -4.79 -2.61 -23.64
C ASP A 93 -4.21 -3.32 -22.42
N LEU A 94 -3.06 -2.87 -21.89
CA LEU A 94 -2.47 -3.41 -20.68
C LEU A 94 -3.27 -3.00 -19.41
N LEU A 95 -3.90 -1.84 -19.44
CA LEU A 95 -4.74 -1.38 -18.32
C LEU A 95 -6.08 -2.13 -18.25
N GLY A 96 -6.55 -2.74 -19.35
CA GLY A 96 -7.77 -3.53 -19.37
C GLY A 96 -9.01 -2.78 -18.88
N GLY A 97 -9.11 -1.48 -19.18
CA GLY A 97 -10.19 -0.61 -18.73
C GLY A 97 -10.06 -0.13 -17.28
N THR A 98 -8.88 -0.29 -16.66
CA THR A 98 -8.58 0.29 -15.34
C THR A 98 -8.04 1.71 -15.50
N GLU A 99 -8.55 2.61 -14.71
CA GLU A 99 -8.15 4.03 -14.67
C GLU A 99 -7.70 4.40 -13.26
N ALA A 100 -6.59 5.13 -13.15
CA ALA A 100 -6.20 5.74 -11.89
C ALA A 100 -7.02 7.01 -11.66
N THR A 101 -7.64 7.12 -10.49
CA THR A 101 -8.41 8.31 -10.07
C THR A 101 -7.56 9.21 -9.17
N ASP A 102 -8.11 10.37 -8.77
CA ASP A 102 -7.45 11.30 -7.87
C ASP A 102 -7.11 10.63 -6.53
N PRO A 103 -5.82 10.44 -6.20
CA PRO A 103 -5.39 9.76 -4.99
C PRO A 103 -5.72 10.54 -3.71
N ALA A 104 -5.78 11.88 -3.73
CA ALA A 104 -6.13 12.68 -2.55
C ALA A 104 -7.61 12.50 -2.19
N ALA A 105 -8.50 12.58 -3.19
CA ALA A 105 -9.93 12.38 -2.98
C ALA A 105 -10.24 10.94 -2.52
N ALA A 106 -9.59 9.94 -3.12
CA ALA A 106 -9.76 8.54 -2.75
C ALA A 106 -9.24 8.27 -1.33
N LEU A 107 -8.07 8.83 -0.97
CA LEU A 107 -7.50 8.70 0.37
C LEU A 107 -8.41 9.35 1.42
N ALA A 108 -8.91 10.57 1.17
CA ALA A 108 -9.80 11.26 2.11
C ALA A 108 -11.07 10.45 2.40
N ALA A 109 -11.66 9.84 1.38
CA ALA A 109 -12.82 8.96 1.53
C ALA A 109 -12.47 7.73 2.38
N ALA A 110 -11.37 7.02 2.06
CA ALA A 110 -10.95 5.82 2.78
C ALA A 110 -10.57 6.11 4.24
N VAL A 111 -9.88 7.22 4.53
CA VAL A 111 -9.57 7.66 5.90
C VAL A 111 -10.84 7.92 6.68
N LYS A 112 -11.81 8.62 6.10
CA LYS A 112 -13.12 8.88 6.74
C LYS A 112 -13.84 7.58 7.09
N GLU A 113 -13.87 6.61 6.19
CA GLU A 113 -14.48 5.31 6.44
C GLU A 113 -13.75 4.53 7.55
N ALA A 114 -12.41 4.45 7.48
CA ALA A 114 -11.58 3.78 8.46
C ALA A 114 -11.76 4.37 9.86
N ARG A 115 -11.76 5.70 9.99
CA ARG A 115 -12.00 6.38 11.28
C ARG A 115 -13.43 6.19 11.77
N SER A 116 -14.42 6.20 10.89
CA SER A 116 -15.80 5.87 11.24
C SER A 116 -15.94 4.43 11.73
N ALA A 117 -15.14 3.52 11.18
CA ALA A 117 -14.99 2.15 11.66
C ALA A 117 -14.12 2.03 12.92
N ARG A 118 -13.75 3.14 13.56
CA ARG A 118 -12.98 3.22 14.82
C ARG A 118 -11.55 2.66 14.66
N ALA A 119 -10.85 3.02 13.61
CA ALA A 119 -9.41 2.77 13.51
C ALA A 119 -8.66 3.60 14.56
N ASP A 120 -7.81 2.95 15.35
CA ASP A 120 -6.92 3.60 16.31
C ASP A 120 -5.72 4.25 15.60
N ALA A 121 -5.26 3.63 14.49
CA ALA A 121 -4.27 4.21 13.58
C ALA A 121 -4.62 3.94 12.11
N VAL A 122 -4.15 4.82 11.22
CA VAL A 122 -4.28 4.72 9.76
C VAL A 122 -2.90 4.68 9.13
N VAL A 123 -2.60 3.57 8.48
CA VAL A 123 -1.39 3.34 7.69
C VAL A 123 -1.75 3.36 6.22
N VAL A 124 -1.08 4.17 5.44
CA VAL A 124 -1.21 4.19 3.98
C VAL A 124 -0.04 3.44 3.37
N THR A 125 -0.30 2.50 2.46
CA THR A 125 0.71 1.87 1.61
C THR A 125 0.51 2.38 0.19
N GLY A 126 1.43 3.25 -0.26
CA GLY A 126 1.31 3.95 -1.54
C GLY A 126 2.40 3.52 -2.53
N HIS A 127 2.00 3.04 -3.72
CA HIS A 127 2.95 2.86 -4.82
C HIS A 127 3.27 4.21 -5.49
N MET A 128 3.74 5.13 -4.65
CA MET A 128 4.24 6.48 -5.00
C MET A 128 5.38 6.81 -4.04
N GLY A 129 6.49 7.34 -4.58
CA GLY A 129 7.68 7.63 -3.80
C GLY A 129 7.76 9.10 -3.37
N TRP A 130 8.63 9.36 -2.41
CA TRP A 130 8.99 10.70 -2.03
C TRP A 130 9.97 11.31 -3.04
N ARG A 131 9.65 12.54 -3.48
CA ARG A 131 10.57 13.41 -4.20
C ARG A 131 10.53 14.81 -3.58
N PHE A 132 11.55 15.60 -3.83
CA PHE A 132 11.62 16.97 -3.30
C PHE A 132 10.43 17.84 -3.76
N ASN A 133 10.02 17.67 -5.00
CA ASN A 133 8.79 18.25 -5.55
C ASN A 133 7.87 17.10 -6.00
N ASP A 134 6.57 17.31 -5.90
CA ASP A 134 5.59 16.43 -6.50
C ASP A 134 5.72 16.42 -8.04
N ASP A 135 5.50 15.28 -8.63
CA ASP A 135 5.35 15.09 -10.06
C ASP A 135 4.05 14.32 -10.37
N TYR A 136 3.75 14.11 -11.64
CA TYR A 136 2.54 13.42 -12.08
C TYR A 136 2.39 11.99 -11.53
N ALA A 137 3.48 11.37 -11.14
CA ALA A 137 3.51 9.99 -10.65
C ALA A 137 3.63 9.89 -9.12
N ASN A 138 4.16 10.92 -8.48
CA ASN A 138 4.51 10.93 -7.07
C ASN A 138 3.99 12.18 -6.34
N PRO A 139 2.67 12.42 -6.29
CA PRO A 139 2.08 13.60 -5.65
C PRO A 139 1.96 13.44 -4.12
N VAL A 140 2.91 12.75 -3.47
CA VAL A 140 2.83 12.37 -2.05
C VAL A 140 2.75 13.59 -1.15
N ARG A 141 3.49 14.66 -1.49
CA ARG A 141 3.55 15.87 -0.67
C ARG A 141 2.19 16.58 -0.62
N SER A 142 1.56 16.78 -1.77
CA SER A 142 0.23 17.41 -1.83
C SER A 142 -0.83 16.52 -1.21
N ILE A 143 -0.81 15.22 -1.45
CA ILE A 143 -1.76 14.27 -0.84
C ILE A 143 -1.72 14.38 0.69
N LEU A 144 -0.53 14.28 1.31
CA LEU A 144 -0.40 14.31 2.76
C LEU A 144 -0.58 15.71 3.37
N ARG A 145 -0.47 16.78 2.57
CA ARG A 145 -0.86 18.13 2.99
C ARG A 145 -2.37 18.30 3.03
N ASP A 146 -3.07 17.71 2.06
CA ASP A 146 -4.49 17.99 1.81
C ASP A 146 -5.43 16.97 2.48
N VAL A 147 -4.89 15.86 2.99
CA VAL A 147 -5.68 14.80 3.64
C VAL A 147 -5.22 14.57 5.08
N ASP A 148 -6.07 14.95 6.03
CA ASP A 148 -5.85 14.73 7.45
C ASP A 148 -6.16 13.28 7.88
N GLY A 149 -5.63 12.89 9.03
CA GLY A 149 -5.98 11.64 9.71
C GLY A 149 -5.18 10.42 9.27
N VAL A 150 -4.10 10.61 8.51
CA VAL A 150 -3.08 9.60 8.21
C VAL A 150 -2.00 9.64 9.30
N ASP A 151 -1.64 8.48 9.85
CA ASP A 151 -0.57 8.39 10.86
C ASP A 151 0.77 7.99 10.25
N VAL A 152 0.74 7.08 9.26
CA VAL A 152 1.93 6.53 8.61
C VAL A 152 1.72 6.42 7.11
N TYR A 153 2.75 6.74 6.31
CA TYR A 153 2.79 6.53 4.87
C TYR A 153 3.99 5.66 4.47
N LEU A 154 3.72 4.48 3.95
CA LEU A 154 4.72 3.57 3.39
C LEU A 154 4.81 3.80 1.88
N ALA A 155 5.92 4.36 1.44
CA ALA A 155 6.17 4.73 0.06
C ALA A 155 6.78 3.57 -0.75
N GLY A 156 6.57 3.60 -2.07
CA GLY A 156 7.16 2.70 -3.05
C GLY A 156 7.56 3.43 -4.32
N HIS A 157 7.62 2.75 -5.46
CA HIS A 157 7.78 3.27 -6.81
C HIS A 157 9.14 3.95 -7.13
N SER A 158 9.64 4.84 -6.29
CA SER A 158 10.88 5.58 -6.56
C SER A 158 12.17 4.81 -6.25
N HIS A 159 12.07 3.58 -5.76
CA HIS A 159 13.19 2.67 -5.48
C HIS A 159 14.25 3.22 -4.52
N GLN A 160 13.89 4.14 -3.63
CA GLN A 160 14.82 4.77 -2.69
C GLN A 160 14.80 4.07 -1.33
N ASN A 161 15.95 4.03 -0.66
CA ASN A 161 15.99 3.69 0.75
C ASN A 161 15.90 4.97 1.57
N GLN A 162 14.73 5.24 2.13
CA GLN A 162 14.46 6.37 3.01
C GLN A 162 13.83 5.83 4.30
N PRO A 163 14.65 5.50 5.31
CA PRO A 163 14.18 4.79 6.50
C PRO A 163 13.09 5.53 7.26
N SER A 164 13.22 6.86 7.36
CA SER A 164 12.28 7.68 8.12
C SER A 164 12.34 9.15 7.70
N TRP A 165 11.19 9.75 7.45
CA TRP A 165 11.03 11.21 7.36
C TRP A 165 9.61 11.58 7.83
N THR A 166 9.39 12.85 8.13
CA THR A 166 8.06 13.37 8.50
C THR A 166 7.59 14.38 7.47
N LEU A 167 6.32 14.28 7.09
CA LEU A 167 5.69 15.19 6.15
C LEU A 167 4.27 15.50 6.65
N HIS A 168 3.99 16.78 6.96
CA HIS A 168 2.70 17.23 7.51
C HIS A 168 2.21 16.37 8.70
N ASP A 169 3.12 16.10 9.66
CA ASP A 169 2.92 15.24 10.84
C ASP A 169 2.67 13.75 10.54
N VAL A 170 2.80 13.31 9.31
CA VAL A 170 2.74 11.89 8.92
C VAL A 170 4.13 11.30 8.95
N LEU A 171 4.33 10.18 9.67
CA LEU A 171 5.56 9.40 9.61
C LEU A 171 5.63 8.67 8.27
N CYS A 172 6.71 8.86 7.51
CA CYS A 172 6.90 8.24 6.21
C CYS A 172 8.13 7.33 6.20
N SER A 173 8.09 6.27 5.38
CA SER A 173 9.21 5.35 5.18
C SER A 173 9.17 4.73 3.80
N GLN A 174 10.35 4.40 3.24
CA GLN A 174 10.49 3.63 2.01
C GLN A 174 11.68 2.67 2.11
N ALA A 175 11.46 1.39 1.81
CA ALA A 175 12.42 0.32 2.03
C ALA A 175 13.10 -0.14 0.72
N SER A 176 13.56 0.80 -0.13
CA SER A 176 14.28 0.46 -1.36
C SER A 176 13.43 -0.35 -2.36
N TYR A 177 14.00 -1.40 -2.95
CA TYR A 177 13.41 -2.26 -3.98
C TYR A 177 13.99 -3.68 -3.91
N HIS A 178 13.43 -4.63 -4.64
CA HIS A 178 13.91 -6.01 -4.80
C HIS A 178 14.13 -6.79 -3.49
N GLY A 179 13.47 -6.41 -2.39
CA GLY A 179 13.66 -7.07 -1.10
C GLY A 179 15.02 -6.79 -0.43
N ILE A 180 15.82 -5.82 -0.93
CA ILE A 180 17.10 -5.45 -0.34
C ILE A 180 16.92 -4.95 1.10
N HIS A 181 15.82 -4.26 1.39
CA HIS A 181 15.48 -3.82 2.73
C HIS A 181 14.07 -4.25 3.13
N CYS A 182 13.89 -4.55 4.40
CA CYS A 182 12.59 -4.68 5.04
C CYS A 182 12.26 -3.40 5.80
N GLY A 183 11.08 -2.80 5.56
CA GLY A 183 10.58 -1.67 6.33
C GLY A 183 9.94 -2.15 7.64
N ARG A 184 10.27 -1.49 8.75
CA ARG A 184 9.64 -1.73 10.06
C ARG A 184 9.07 -0.44 10.61
N ILE A 185 7.81 -0.50 11.04
CA ILE A 185 7.12 0.60 11.71
C ILE A 185 6.72 0.14 13.10
N ASP A 186 7.14 0.88 14.11
CA ASP A 186 6.74 0.67 15.50
C ASP A 186 5.72 1.76 15.87
N LEU A 187 4.53 1.32 16.30
CA LEU A 187 3.44 2.19 16.79
C LEU A 187 3.27 1.97 18.28
N THR A 188 3.33 3.03 19.07
CA THR A 188 3.14 2.99 20.52
C THR A 188 1.82 3.63 20.89
N PHE A 189 0.98 2.90 21.60
CA PHE A 189 -0.32 3.38 22.06
C PHE A 189 -0.36 3.51 23.57
N ASP A 190 -1.04 4.55 24.04
CA ASP A 190 -1.46 4.65 25.43
C ASP A 190 -2.67 3.72 25.64
N MET A 191 -2.56 2.81 26.61
CA MET A 191 -3.56 1.76 26.84
C MET A 191 -4.88 2.28 27.38
N ASP A 192 -4.86 3.37 28.13
CA ASP A 192 -6.06 3.91 28.76
C ASP A 192 -6.86 4.79 27.79
N SER A 193 -6.17 5.70 27.11
CA SER A 193 -6.80 6.61 26.14
C SER A 193 -6.95 6.04 24.73
N ARG A 194 -6.29 4.91 24.43
CA ARG A 194 -6.16 4.29 23.11
C ARG A 194 -5.52 5.20 22.05
N LYS A 195 -4.83 6.26 22.47
CA LYS A 195 -4.18 7.19 21.53
C LYS A 195 -2.84 6.66 21.08
N LEU A 196 -2.54 6.85 19.81
CA LEU A 196 -1.20 6.68 19.25
C LEU A 196 -0.31 7.81 19.80
N VAL A 197 0.74 7.46 20.55
CA VAL A 197 1.60 8.41 21.27
C VAL A 197 3.01 8.49 20.70
N ASP A 198 3.49 7.46 19.99
CA ASP A 198 4.78 7.47 19.33
C ASP A 198 4.75 6.63 18.05
N ARG A 199 5.55 7.02 17.05
CA ARG A 199 5.70 6.34 15.77
C ARG A 199 7.17 6.35 15.37
N ARG A 200 7.73 5.18 15.03
CA ARG A 200 9.11 5.06 14.58
C ARG A 200 9.19 4.22 13.32
N ALA A 201 10.08 4.57 12.42
CA ALA A 201 10.30 3.86 11.17
C ALA A 201 11.79 3.54 10.99
N PHE A 202 12.06 2.34 10.47
CA PHE A 202 13.40 1.82 10.20
C PHE A 202 13.38 1.04 8.89
N THR A 203 14.55 0.95 8.26
CA THR A 203 14.79 -0.05 7.21
C THR A 203 15.89 -1.00 7.68
N ILE A 204 15.68 -2.29 7.47
CA ILE A 204 16.60 -3.36 7.87
C ILE A 204 17.16 -3.94 6.58
N LEU A 205 18.49 -3.88 6.42
CA LEU A 205 19.17 -4.51 5.29
C LEU A 205 19.03 -6.04 5.40
N MET A 206 18.48 -6.65 4.37
CA MET A 206 18.32 -8.11 4.25
C MET A 206 19.61 -8.69 3.65
N ASP A 207 20.52 -9.10 4.49
CA ASP A 207 21.84 -9.64 4.16
C ASP A 207 22.07 -11.01 4.81
N ASP A 208 23.31 -11.49 4.78
CA ASP A 208 23.75 -12.79 5.30
C ASP A 208 23.62 -12.98 6.82
N ARG A 209 23.20 -11.94 7.54
CA ARG A 209 22.83 -12.05 8.98
C ARG A 209 21.49 -12.77 9.19
N PHE A 210 20.69 -12.90 8.14
CA PHE A 210 19.41 -13.60 8.17
C PHE A 210 19.53 -14.94 7.46
N GLU A 211 19.36 -16.02 8.19
CA GLU A 211 19.33 -17.36 7.60
C GLU A 211 18.12 -17.50 6.66
N PRO A 212 18.32 -18.03 5.45
CA PRO A 212 17.19 -18.30 4.55
C PRO A 212 16.20 -19.27 5.18
N ASP A 213 14.91 -19.02 5.02
CA ASP A 213 13.87 -19.95 5.45
C ASP A 213 13.93 -21.23 4.58
N PRO A 214 14.26 -22.41 5.16
CA PRO A 214 14.38 -23.65 4.40
C PRO A 214 13.10 -24.01 3.64
N ALA A 215 11.97 -23.59 4.15
CA ALA A 215 10.70 -23.86 3.53
C ALA A 215 10.45 -22.99 2.29
N VAL A 216 11.10 -21.83 2.18
CA VAL A 216 11.05 -20.96 0.99
C VAL A 216 12.06 -21.38 -0.05
N MET A 217 13.20 -21.98 0.40
CA MET A 217 14.29 -22.44 -0.48
C MET A 217 14.00 -23.80 -1.15
N ALA A 218 13.04 -24.57 -0.66
CA ALA A 218 12.61 -25.85 -1.20
C ALA A 218 11.58 -25.70 -2.32
#